data_33e1c43efcb21857ff7a1b9355008fa7
#
_entry.id   33e1c43efcb21857ff7a1b9355008fa7
#
_cell.length_a   1.000
_cell.length_b   1.000
_cell.length_c   1.000
_cell.angle_alpha   90.00
_cell.angle_beta   90.00
_cell.angle_gamma   90.00
#
_symmetry.space_group_name_H-M   'P 1'
#
loop_
_entity.id
_entity.type
_entity.pdbx_description
1 polymer ?
#
loop_
_entity_poly.entity_id
_entity_poly.type
_entity_poly.pdbx_seq_one_letter_code
_entity_poly.pdbx_strand_id
1 'polypeptide(L)'
;MANAESKSDRAFYAPSYEQWRAMFPQTGMLEYRAFLPALVQFEIWTADRVAAALAQWSHESRGLQALEESFAYTPERLLAVFPVRVKSLAEAERLVKRGPEAIANVIYGGRFGNRAAGDGWRYRGRGPTQLTFYDNYALAGAALNMPLATQPDLVKLI
;
A
#
# COMPACT_ATOMS: atom_id res chain seq x y z
N MET A 1 -12.98 -1.88 38.82
CA MET A 1 -13.51 -0.76 38.02
C MET A 1 -12.29 -0.08 37.40
N ALA A 2 -12.05 -0.31 36.10
CA ALA A 2 -10.96 0.36 35.40
C ALA A 2 -11.39 1.80 35.12
N ASN A 3 -10.65 2.79 35.66
CA ASN A 3 -10.81 4.19 35.35
C ASN A 3 -10.65 4.36 33.83
N ALA A 4 -11.73 4.73 33.14
CA ALA A 4 -11.63 5.22 31.76
C ALA A 4 -10.91 6.58 31.80
N GLU A 5 -9.62 6.59 31.51
CA GLU A 5 -8.89 7.83 31.26
C GLU A 5 -9.62 8.61 30.16
N SER A 6 -9.93 9.87 30.44
CA SER A 6 -10.62 10.71 29.46
C SER A 6 -9.75 10.87 28.21
N LYS A 7 -10.36 10.90 27.03
CA LYS A 7 -9.64 11.11 25.76
C LYS A 7 -8.78 12.39 25.74
N SER A 8 -9.07 13.35 26.64
CA SER A 8 -8.37 14.64 26.73
C SER A 8 -6.98 14.57 27.38
N ASP A 9 -6.64 13.51 28.12
CA ASP A 9 -5.42 13.42 28.93
C ASP A 9 -4.30 12.59 28.23
N ARG A 10 -4.54 12.08 27.03
CA ARG A 10 -3.54 11.34 26.26
C ARG A 10 -2.66 12.27 25.47
N ALA A 11 -1.44 12.50 25.93
CA ALA A 11 -0.45 13.24 25.17
C ALA A 11 -0.21 12.54 23.80
N PHE A 12 -0.39 13.30 22.71
CA PHE A 12 -0.08 12.82 21.37
C PHE A 12 1.43 12.64 21.22
N TYR A 13 1.86 11.42 20.91
CA TYR A 13 3.24 11.14 20.57
C TYR A 13 3.47 11.42 19.08
N ALA A 14 4.30 12.41 18.78
CA ALA A 14 4.83 12.63 17.43
C ALA A 14 6.32 12.23 17.41
N PRO A 15 6.73 11.34 16.51
CA PRO A 15 8.16 11.09 16.33
C PRO A 15 8.86 12.36 15.89
N SER A 16 10.09 12.59 16.34
CA SER A 16 10.87 13.73 15.82
C SER A 16 11.22 13.53 14.34
N TYR A 17 11.56 14.61 13.65
CA TYR A 17 12.02 14.50 12.26
C TYR A 17 13.30 13.65 12.14
N GLU A 18 14.17 13.67 13.14
CA GLU A 18 15.36 12.81 13.18
C GLU A 18 14.99 11.33 13.29
N GLN A 19 14.04 10.98 14.15
CA GLN A 19 13.51 9.60 14.26
C GLN A 19 12.86 9.16 12.94
N TRP A 20 12.07 10.02 12.31
CA TRP A 20 11.51 9.77 10.99
C TRP A 20 12.60 9.50 9.94
N ARG A 21 13.60 10.37 9.86
CA ARG A 21 14.72 10.23 8.93
C ARG A 21 15.56 8.98 9.16
N ALA A 22 15.70 8.53 10.39
CA ALA A 22 16.39 7.27 10.71
C ALA A 22 15.65 6.06 10.13
N MET A 23 14.33 6.09 10.09
CA MET A 23 13.50 5.01 9.52
C MET A 23 13.31 5.14 8.00
N PHE A 24 13.19 6.36 7.50
CA PHE A 24 12.88 6.69 6.11
C PHE A 24 13.93 7.65 5.52
N PRO A 25 15.19 7.21 5.32
CA PRO A 25 16.30 8.08 4.96
C PRO A 25 16.16 8.76 3.59
N GLN A 26 15.30 8.21 2.70
CA GLN A 26 15.07 8.76 1.37
C GLN A 26 13.91 9.76 1.31
N THR A 27 13.22 10.01 2.44
CA THR A 27 12.12 10.97 2.52
C THR A 27 12.59 12.31 3.07
N GLY A 28 11.77 13.35 2.90
CA GLY A 28 12.05 14.69 3.38
C GLY A 28 11.04 15.19 4.42
N MET A 29 11.12 16.49 4.68
CA MET A 29 10.23 17.18 5.62
C MET A 29 8.78 17.21 5.12
N LEU A 30 8.56 17.13 3.81
CA LEU A 30 7.22 17.15 3.22
C LEU A 30 6.43 15.90 3.61
N GLU A 31 7.02 14.72 3.41
CA GLU A 31 6.43 13.42 3.76
C GLU A 31 6.22 13.31 5.27
N TYR A 32 7.21 13.75 6.07
CA TYR A 32 7.08 13.78 7.52
C TYR A 32 5.89 14.63 7.98
N ARG A 33 5.73 15.85 7.43
CA ARG A 33 4.61 16.74 7.78
C ARG A 33 3.27 16.23 7.29
N ALA A 34 3.22 15.56 6.15
CA ALA A 34 1.98 14.95 5.65
C ALA A 34 1.52 13.78 6.52
N PHE A 35 2.46 13.06 7.15
CA PHE A 35 2.20 11.92 7.99
C PHE A 35 1.56 12.28 9.35
N LEU A 36 1.99 13.37 9.99
CA LEU A 36 1.54 13.73 11.34
C LEU A 36 0.01 13.91 11.47
N PRO A 37 -0.68 14.60 10.56
CA PRO A 37 -2.14 14.72 10.61
C PRO A 37 -2.87 13.38 10.51
N ALA A 38 -2.33 12.42 9.77
CA ALA A 38 -2.91 11.08 9.65
C ALA A 38 -2.87 10.33 10.98
N LEU A 39 -1.80 10.44 11.75
CA LEU A 39 -1.72 9.85 13.10
C LEU A 39 -2.84 10.38 14.00
N VAL A 40 -3.10 11.68 13.95
CA VAL A 40 -4.16 12.33 14.74
C VAL A 40 -5.53 11.86 14.26
N GLN A 41 -5.78 11.90 12.96
CA GLN A 41 -7.07 11.52 12.36
C GLN A 41 -7.46 10.08 12.69
N PHE A 42 -6.49 9.15 12.68
CA PHE A 42 -6.73 7.72 12.94
C PHE A 42 -6.46 7.30 14.38
N GLU A 43 -6.37 8.25 15.30
CA GLU A 43 -6.18 7.99 16.75
C GLU A 43 -4.94 7.13 17.05
N ILE A 44 -3.86 7.30 16.29
CA ILE A 44 -2.57 6.62 16.51
C ILE A 44 -1.72 7.53 17.41
N TRP A 45 -2.00 7.54 18.71
CA TRP A 45 -1.48 8.56 19.64
C TRP A 45 -0.36 8.10 20.56
N THR A 46 -0.27 6.79 20.83
CA THR A 46 0.77 6.28 21.75
C THR A 46 2.05 5.96 20.98
N ALA A 47 3.20 6.05 21.68
CA ALA A 47 4.50 5.71 21.10
C ALA A 47 4.51 4.30 20.47
N ASP A 48 3.92 3.30 21.15
CA ASP A 48 3.86 1.92 20.66
C ASP A 48 3.03 1.80 19.38
N ARG A 49 1.87 2.46 19.32
CA ARG A 49 1.01 2.46 18.11
C ARG A 49 1.69 3.16 16.93
N VAL A 50 2.36 4.28 17.20
CA VAL A 50 3.14 5.01 16.19
C VAL A 50 4.29 4.14 15.70
N ALA A 51 5.05 3.53 16.61
CA ALA A 51 6.15 2.63 16.27
C ALA A 51 5.67 1.43 15.43
N ALA A 52 4.56 0.80 15.80
CA ALA A 52 3.97 -0.31 15.04
C ALA A 52 3.53 0.12 13.63
N ALA A 53 2.86 1.27 13.49
CA ALA A 53 2.46 1.81 12.19
C ALA A 53 3.66 2.11 11.29
N LEU A 54 4.69 2.77 11.83
CA LEU A 54 5.92 3.09 11.11
C LEU A 54 6.69 1.83 10.71
N ALA A 55 6.79 0.83 11.59
CA ALA A 55 7.45 -0.43 11.30
C ALA A 55 6.75 -1.18 10.15
N GLN A 56 5.41 -1.25 10.19
CA GLN A 56 4.63 -1.88 9.13
C GLN A 56 4.81 -1.16 7.79
N TRP A 57 4.69 0.17 7.78
CA TRP A 57 4.87 0.93 6.54
C TRP A 57 6.29 0.84 6.00
N SER A 58 7.30 0.87 6.87
CA SER A 58 8.69 0.66 6.46
C SER A 58 8.89 -0.71 5.82
N HIS A 59 8.30 -1.76 6.41
CA HIS A 59 8.39 -3.12 5.88
C HIS A 59 7.73 -3.25 4.51
N GLU A 60 6.47 -2.83 4.38
CA GLU A 60 5.67 -2.99 3.15
C GLU A 60 6.20 -2.14 1.98
N SER A 61 6.76 -0.97 2.28
CA SER A 61 7.22 -0.01 1.27
C SER A 61 8.73 0.06 1.09
N ARG A 62 9.49 -0.81 1.74
CA ARG A 62 10.97 -0.74 1.79
C ARG A 62 11.46 0.65 2.21
N GLY A 63 10.93 1.15 3.31
CA GLY A 63 11.26 2.49 3.79
C GLY A 63 10.72 3.61 2.89
N LEU A 64 9.51 3.46 2.35
CA LEU A 64 8.83 4.38 1.43
C LEU A 64 9.53 4.54 0.05
N GLN A 65 10.40 3.57 -0.32
CA GLN A 65 11.07 3.56 -1.63
C GLN A 65 10.27 2.77 -2.68
N ALA A 66 9.46 1.80 -2.27
CA ALA A 66 8.65 0.96 -3.14
C ALA A 66 7.17 1.25 -2.92
N LEU A 67 6.70 2.35 -3.51
CA LEU A 67 5.29 2.77 -3.42
C LEU A 67 4.42 2.19 -4.54
N GLU A 68 4.96 1.27 -5.33
CA GLU A 68 4.25 0.61 -6.41
C GLU A 68 4.77 -0.82 -6.57
N GLU A 69 3.85 -1.78 -6.73
CA GLU A 69 4.20 -3.18 -6.90
C GLU A 69 4.97 -3.41 -8.19
N SER A 70 6.06 -4.18 -8.09
CA SER A 70 6.87 -4.59 -9.25
C SER A 70 6.36 -5.92 -9.80
N PHE A 71 6.19 -6.00 -11.12
CA PHE A 71 5.85 -7.23 -11.85
C PHE A 71 7.05 -7.79 -12.64
N ALA A 72 8.26 -7.49 -12.20
CA ALA A 72 9.49 -8.02 -12.78
C ALA A 72 9.69 -9.49 -12.36
N TYR A 73 8.99 -10.40 -13.02
CA TYR A 73 9.09 -11.85 -12.80
C TYR A 73 9.89 -12.51 -13.92
N THR A 74 10.68 -13.55 -13.57
CA THR A 74 11.03 -14.57 -14.57
C THR A 74 9.83 -15.51 -14.80
N PRO A 75 9.75 -16.20 -15.95
CA PRO A 75 8.66 -17.16 -16.21
C PRO A 75 8.51 -18.23 -15.13
N GLU A 76 9.62 -18.78 -14.67
CA GLU A 76 9.64 -19.82 -13.63
C GLU A 76 9.09 -19.26 -12.29
N ARG A 77 9.52 -18.04 -11.94
CA ARG A 77 9.06 -17.39 -10.71
C ARG A 77 7.58 -17.05 -10.78
N LEU A 78 7.10 -16.54 -11.94
CA LEU A 78 5.70 -16.23 -12.16
C LEU A 78 4.82 -17.48 -12.00
N LEU A 79 5.20 -18.59 -12.61
CA LEU A 79 4.50 -19.88 -12.49
C LEU A 79 4.51 -20.37 -11.04
N ALA A 80 5.66 -20.32 -10.36
CA ALA A 80 5.80 -20.81 -8.99
C ALA A 80 4.97 -19.99 -7.98
N VAL A 81 4.86 -18.68 -8.16
CA VAL A 81 4.12 -17.80 -7.24
C VAL A 81 2.61 -17.82 -7.51
N PHE A 82 2.20 -17.95 -8.78
CA PHE A 82 0.79 -17.87 -9.17
C PHE A 82 0.28 -19.10 -9.92
N PRO A 83 0.46 -20.33 -9.40
CA PRO A 83 0.13 -21.58 -10.13
C PRO A 83 -1.37 -21.72 -10.42
N VAL A 84 -2.22 -21.03 -9.66
CA VAL A 84 -3.66 -20.99 -9.90
C VAL A 84 -4.02 -20.12 -11.10
N ARG A 85 -3.23 -19.11 -11.41
CA ARG A 85 -3.49 -18.12 -12.45
C ARG A 85 -2.70 -18.35 -13.73
N VAL A 86 -1.50 -18.88 -13.59
CA VAL A 86 -0.58 -19.20 -14.68
C VAL A 86 -0.36 -20.72 -14.68
N LYS A 87 -0.80 -21.39 -15.74
CA LYS A 87 -0.95 -22.87 -15.76
C LYS A 87 0.24 -23.60 -16.35
N SER A 88 1.13 -22.91 -17.04
CA SER A 88 2.30 -23.52 -17.67
C SER A 88 3.44 -22.52 -17.82
N LEU A 89 4.66 -23.06 -17.99
CA LEU A 89 5.84 -22.25 -18.28
C LEU A 89 5.67 -21.48 -19.59
N ALA A 90 5.11 -22.10 -20.63
CA ALA A 90 4.85 -21.44 -21.92
C ALA A 90 3.86 -20.25 -21.79
N GLU A 91 2.89 -20.34 -20.88
CA GLU A 91 2.01 -19.20 -20.58
C GLU A 91 2.75 -18.11 -19.81
N ALA A 92 3.57 -18.48 -18.83
CA ALA A 92 4.40 -17.53 -18.09
C ALA A 92 5.36 -16.77 -19.01
N GLU A 93 6.02 -17.45 -19.94
CA GLU A 93 6.90 -16.84 -20.94
C GLU A 93 6.16 -15.80 -21.82
N ARG A 94 4.95 -16.17 -22.29
CA ARG A 94 4.10 -15.23 -23.06
C ARG A 94 3.72 -14.00 -22.25
N LEU A 95 3.36 -14.17 -20.96
CA LEU A 95 2.99 -13.06 -20.09
C LEU A 95 4.19 -12.16 -19.80
N VAL A 96 5.34 -12.72 -19.47
CA VAL A 96 6.57 -11.95 -19.23
C VAL A 96 6.96 -11.16 -20.48
N LYS A 97 6.87 -11.78 -21.67
CA LYS A 97 7.12 -11.07 -22.96
C LYS A 97 6.14 -9.92 -23.21
N ARG A 98 4.87 -10.05 -22.78
CA ARG A 98 3.85 -8.99 -22.91
C ARG A 98 4.00 -7.88 -21.87
N GLY A 99 4.77 -8.11 -20.81
CA GLY A 99 5.15 -7.13 -19.82
C GLY A 99 4.25 -7.06 -18.58
N PRO A 100 4.58 -6.14 -17.67
CA PRO A 100 3.98 -6.01 -16.32
C PRO A 100 2.45 -5.91 -16.31
N GLU A 101 1.89 -5.14 -17.22
CA GLU A 101 0.43 -4.95 -17.32
C GLU A 101 -0.31 -6.27 -17.61
N ALA A 102 0.22 -7.08 -18.55
CA ALA A 102 -0.36 -8.37 -18.88
C ALA A 102 -0.33 -9.33 -17.67
N ILE A 103 0.77 -9.32 -16.93
CA ILE A 103 0.92 -10.13 -15.70
C ILE A 103 -0.10 -9.68 -14.66
N ALA A 104 -0.17 -8.39 -14.33
CA ALA A 104 -1.09 -7.83 -13.36
C ALA A 104 -2.56 -8.16 -13.69
N ASN A 105 -2.95 -8.03 -14.96
CA ASN A 105 -4.31 -8.32 -15.40
C ASN A 105 -4.67 -9.81 -15.29
N VAL A 106 -3.72 -10.72 -15.45
CA VAL A 106 -3.95 -12.16 -15.25
C VAL A 106 -4.06 -12.49 -13.76
N ILE A 107 -3.15 -11.98 -12.91
CA ILE A 107 -3.13 -12.38 -11.49
C ILE A 107 -4.22 -11.70 -10.67
N TYR A 108 -4.63 -10.47 -11.01
CA TYR A 108 -5.59 -9.66 -10.26
C TYR A 108 -6.95 -9.49 -10.93
N GLY A 109 -7.10 -9.76 -12.21
CA GLY A 109 -8.36 -9.66 -12.92
C GLY A 109 -9.45 -10.62 -12.39
N GLY A 110 -10.70 -10.18 -12.40
CA GLY A 110 -11.86 -10.95 -11.96
C GLY A 110 -11.94 -11.17 -10.45
N ARG A 111 -11.25 -10.37 -9.62
CA ARG A 111 -11.20 -10.52 -8.16
C ARG A 111 -11.50 -9.20 -7.47
N PHE A 112 -12.11 -9.25 -6.30
CA PHE A 112 -12.29 -8.13 -5.37
C PHE A 112 -12.63 -6.81 -6.08
N GLY A 113 -13.69 -6.84 -6.90
CA GLY A 113 -14.15 -5.67 -7.65
C GLY A 113 -13.44 -5.38 -8.97
N ASN A 114 -12.32 -6.02 -9.30
CA ASN A 114 -11.64 -5.90 -10.59
C ASN A 114 -12.44 -6.66 -11.67
N ARG A 115 -13.40 -6.01 -12.31
CA ARG A 115 -14.35 -6.63 -13.26
C ARG A 115 -14.08 -6.28 -14.72
N ALA A 116 -13.58 -5.08 -14.98
CA ALA A 116 -13.26 -4.64 -16.33
C ALA A 116 -11.88 -5.11 -16.79
N ALA A 117 -11.71 -5.20 -18.10
CA ALA A 117 -10.40 -5.42 -18.70
C ALA A 117 -9.44 -4.29 -18.29
N GLY A 118 -8.24 -4.65 -17.83
CA GLY A 118 -7.26 -3.67 -17.34
C GLY A 118 -7.34 -3.35 -15.85
N ASP A 119 -8.39 -3.75 -15.14
CA ASP A 119 -8.52 -3.46 -13.71
C ASP A 119 -7.40 -4.09 -12.86
N GLY A 120 -6.85 -5.24 -13.28
CA GLY A 120 -5.74 -5.87 -12.58
C GLY A 120 -4.50 -4.96 -12.52
N TRP A 121 -4.19 -4.30 -13.62
CA TRP A 121 -3.14 -3.29 -13.67
C TRP A 121 -3.54 -1.99 -13.01
N ARG A 122 -4.76 -1.52 -13.27
CA ARG A 122 -5.28 -0.26 -12.75
C ARG A 122 -5.28 -0.22 -11.22
N TYR A 123 -5.66 -1.32 -10.56
CA TYR A 123 -5.75 -1.43 -9.09
C TYR A 123 -4.68 -2.37 -8.51
N ARG A 124 -3.47 -2.33 -9.08
CA ARG A 124 -2.28 -3.00 -8.53
C ARG A 124 -1.86 -2.40 -7.20
N GLY A 125 -0.98 -3.07 -6.47
CA GLY A 125 -0.45 -2.60 -5.19
C GLY A 125 0.22 -1.25 -5.30
N ARG A 126 -0.25 -0.26 -4.51
CA ARG A 126 0.33 1.08 -4.42
C ARG A 126 0.29 1.63 -3.01
N GLY A 127 1.12 2.66 -2.80
CA GLY A 127 1.23 3.37 -1.54
C GLY A 127 1.95 2.60 -0.45
N PRO A 128 2.13 3.20 0.73
CA PRO A 128 2.86 2.60 1.85
C PRO A 128 2.29 1.27 2.36
N THR A 129 0.99 1.06 2.17
CA THR A 129 0.26 -0.15 2.61
C THR A 129 0.02 -1.16 1.48
N GLN A 130 0.56 -0.91 0.28
CA GLN A 130 0.37 -1.75 -0.90
C GLN A 130 -1.13 -2.04 -1.18
N LEU A 131 -1.94 -0.96 -1.14
CA LEU A 131 -3.39 -1.04 -1.42
C LEU A 131 -3.62 -1.66 -2.80
N THR A 132 -4.43 -2.73 -2.87
CA THR A 132 -4.64 -3.53 -4.07
C THR A 132 -6.13 -3.85 -4.21
N PHE A 133 -6.63 -4.00 -5.45
CA PHE A 133 -8.00 -4.28 -5.84
C PHE A 133 -8.98 -3.10 -5.73
N TYR A 134 -9.91 -3.05 -6.69
CA TYR A 134 -10.93 -1.99 -6.78
C TYR A 134 -11.69 -1.78 -5.46
N ASP A 135 -12.20 -2.85 -4.83
CA ASP A 135 -13.01 -2.73 -3.62
C ASP A 135 -12.23 -2.04 -2.49
N ASN A 136 -10.94 -2.35 -2.34
CA ASN A 136 -10.10 -1.70 -1.33
C ASN A 136 -9.81 -0.24 -1.68
N TYR A 137 -9.58 0.09 -2.96
CA TYR A 137 -9.43 1.47 -3.41
C TYR A 137 -10.70 2.29 -3.18
N ALA A 138 -11.87 1.69 -3.42
CA ALA A 138 -13.16 2.34 -3.19
C ALA A 138 -13.40 2.59 -1.69
N LEU A 139 -13.14 1.59 -0.83
CA LEU A 139 -13.28 1.72 0.63
C LEU A 139 -12.31 2.75 1.20
N ALA A 140 -11.03 2.71 0.83
CA ALA A 140 -10.05 3.69 1.26
C ALA A 140 -10.41 5.09 0.77
N GLY A 141 -10.86 5.22 -0.48
CA GLY A 141 -11.31 6.49 -1.04
C GLY A 141 -12.49 7.09 -0.28
N ALA A 142 -13.46 6.27 0.10
CA ALA A 142 -14.59 6.72 0.92
C ALA A 142 -14.14 7.16 2.32
N ALA A 143 -13.24 6.39 2.97
CA ALA A 143 -12.73 6.70 4.31
C ALA A 143 -11.90 7.99 4.34
N LEU A 144 -11.14 8.26 3.27
CA LEU A 144 -10.25 9.43 3.15
C LEU A 144 -10.92 10.63 2.45
N ASN A 145 -12.17 10.48 1.98
CA ASN A 145 -12.85 11.44 1.11
C ASN A 145 -12.01 11.81 -0.13
N MET A 146 -11.43 10.80 -0.77
CA MET A 146 -10.55 10.92 -1.95
C MET A 146 -11.07 10.07 -3.11
N PRO A 147 -10.92 10.49 -4.37
CA PRO A 147 -11.42 9.77 -5.54
C PRO A 147 -10.51 8.58 -5.95
N LEU A 148 -10.09 7.73 -5.01
CA LEU A 148 -9.11 6.67 -5.26
C LEU A 148 -9.59 5.60 -6.24
N ALA A 149 -10.90 5.34 -6.31
CA ALA A 149 -11.47 4.40 -7.27
C ALA A 149 -11.35 4.90 -8.73
N THR A 150 -11.40 6.21 -8.95
CA THR A 150 -11.27 6.80 -10.28
C THR A 150 -9.85 7.28 -10.60
N GLN A 151 -9.09 7.65 -9.57
CA GLN A 151 -7.71 8.16 -9.64
C GLN A 151 -6.79 7.36 -8.70
N PRO A 152 -6.53 6.07 -9.01
CA PRO A 152 -5.81 5.18 -8.10
C PRO A 152 -4.36 5.60 -7.82
N ASP A 153 -3.74 6.39 -8.70
CA ASP A 153 -2.37 6.88 -8.51
C ASP A 153 -2.23 7.86 -7.34
N LEU A 154 -3.33 8.48 -6.88
CA LEU A 154 -3.32 9.35 -5.70
C LEU A 154 -2.86 8.61 -4.43
N VAL A 155 -3.01 7.29 -4.34
CA VAL A 155 -2.53 6.48 -3.20
C VAL A 155 -1.02 6.62 -2.96
N LYS A 156 -0.25 6.98 -3.98
CA LYS A 156 1.19 7.22 -3.84
C LYS A 156 1.54 8.54 -3.13
N LEU A 157 0.54 9.41 -2.99
CA LEU A 157 0.70 10.75 -2.43
C LEU A 157 0.22 10.88 -0.97
N ILE A 158 -0.34 9.78 -0.41
CA ILE A 158 -0.92 9.73 0.93
C ILE A 158 -0.19 8.74 1.83
#